data_98be6cd3f8c0cd20a0484570c401f1b3
#
_entry.id   98be6cd3f8c0cd20a0484570c401f1b3
#
_cell.length_a   1.000
_cell.length_b   1.000
_cell.length_c   1.000
_cell.angle_alpha   90.00
_cell.angle_beta   90.00
_cell.angle_gamma   90.00
#
_symmetry.space_group_name_H-M   'P 1'
#
loop_
_entity.id
_entity.type
_entity.pdbx_description
1 polymer ?
#
loop_
_entity_poly.entity_id
_entity_poly.type
_entity_poly.pdbx_seq_one_letter_code
_entity_poly.pdbx_strand_id
1 'polypeptide(L)'
;GRVVARSAGIAPLGWIAPPTLEALDELGYSPAGLCSEGLDSYLGTEFDLVVSLIGTDPPELAGVGRGADHLAWSIPDPFGEDRTTYLEVARLLERRVRALIEKELGGELSIL
;
A
#
# COMPACT_ATOMS: atom_id res chain seq x y z
N GLY A 1 -15.31 -12.27 -4.59
CA GLY A 1 -15.08 -10.84 -4.72
C GLY A 1 -13.76 -10.49 -5.39
N ARG A 2 -13.71 -9.32 -5.91
CA ARG A 2 -12.54 -8.83 -6.62
C ARG A 2 -12.03 -7.55 -5.96
N VAL A 3 -10.71 -7.48 -5.74
CA VAL A 3 -10.08 -6.30 -5.18
C VAL A 3 -9.35 -5.54 -6.29
N VAL A 4 -9.60 -4.25 -6.36
CA VAL A 4 -8.79 -3.33 -7.17
C VAL A 4 -8.01 -2.46 -6.19
N ALA A 5 -6.71 -2.59 -6.19
CA ALA A 5 -5.85 -1.87 -5.27
C ALA A 5 -5.10 -0.74 -5.96
N ARG A 6 -4.95 0.37 -5.24
CA ARG A 6 -4.16 1.52 -5.68
C ARG A 6 -3.28 1.96 -4.52
N SER A 7 -2.16 2.59 -4.82
CA SER A 7 -1.30 3.18 -3.82
C SER A 7 -0.84 4.57 -4.24
N ALA A 8 -0.57 5.41 -3.26
CA ALA A 8 -0.10 6.77 -3.51
C ALA A 8 0.69 7.26 -2.30
N GLY A 9 1.53 8.28 -2.52
CA GLY A 9 2.31 8.90 -1.47
C GLY A 9 2.01 10.38 -1.32
N ILE A 10 2.29 10.92 -0.14
CA ILE A 10 2.21 12.35 0.13
C ILE A 10 3.32 13.09 -0.64
N ALA A 11 4.51 12.47 -0.67
CA ALA A 11 5.67 13.01 -1.37
C ALA A 11 6.31 11.90 -2.22
N PRO A 12 5.70 11.56 -3.39
CA PRO A 12 6.18 10.45 -4.20
C PRO A 12 7.54 10.75 -4.82
N LEU A 13 8.38 9.71 -4.92
CA LEU A 13 9.70 9.82 -5.53
C LEU A 13 9.62 9.96 -7.05
N GLY A 14 8.53 9.53 -7.66
CA GLY A 14 8.37 9.49 -9.12
C GLY A 14 8.91 8.22 -9.77
N TRP A 15 9.48 7.31 -8.96
CA TRP A 15 10.04 6.03 -9.41
C TRP A 15 10.03 5.03 -8.26
N ILE A 16 10.07 3.75 -8.59
CA ILE A 16 10.09 2.70 -7.57
C ILE A 16 11.54 2.42 -7.17
N ALA A 17 11.83 2.52 -5.88
CA ALA A 17 13.19 2.31 -5.36
C ALA A 17 13.67 0.88 -5.62
N PRO A 18 14.94 0.69 -6.07
CA PRO A 18 15.47 -0.64 -6.35
C PRO A 18 15.32 -1.64 -5.20
N PRO A 19 15.55 -1.31 -3.92
CA PRO A 19 15.33 -2.26 -2.83
C PRO A 19 13.89 -2.74 -2.73
N THR A 20 12.92 -1.93 -3.11
CA THR A 20 11.50 -2.33 -3.16
C THR A 20 11.30 -3.40 -4.22
N LEU A 21 11.88 -3.22 -5.41
CA LEU A 21 11.80 -4.18 -6.49
C LEU A 21 12.45 -5.51 -6.10
N GLU A 22 13.59 -5.46 -5.42
CA GLU A 22 14.28 -6.65 -4.93
C GLU A 22 13.44 -7.41 -3.90
N ALA A 23 12.81 -6.70 -2.97
CA ALA A 23 11.95 -7.30 -1.95
C ALA A 23 10.73 -7.98 -2.58
N LEU A 24 10.10 -7.36 -3.55
CA LEU A 24 8.96 -7.94 -4.28
C LEU A 24 9.38 -9.20 -5.02
N ASP A 25 10.54 -9.19 -5.68
CA ASP A 25 11.05 -10.34 -6.40
C ASP A 25 11.29 -11.52 -5.45
N GLU A 26 11.89 -11.28 -4.29
CA GLU A 26 12.09 -12.32 -3.29
C GLU A 26 10.79 -12.92 -2.76
N LEU A 27 9.74 -12.13 -2.65
CA LEU A 27 8.43 -12.58 -2.21
C LEU A 27 7.60 -13.20 -3.34
N GLY A 28 8.10 -13.19 -4.56
CA GLY A 28 7.43 -13.80 -5.71
C GLY A 28 6.40 -12.90 -6.39
N TYR A 29 6.45 -11.60 -6.15
CA TYR A 29 5.53 -10.65 -6.78
C TYR A 29 6.16 -9.98 -7.99
N SER A 30 5.36 -9.78 -9.02
CA SER A 30 5.77 -9.02 -10.19
C SER A 30 5.65 -7.52 -9.93
N PRO A 31 6.67 -6.71 -10.28
CA PRO A 31 6.56 -5.26 -10.19
C PRO A 31 5.82 -4.64 -11.38
N ALA A 32 5.32 -5.43 -12.31
CA ALA A 32 4.64 -4.92 -13.49
C ALA A 32 3.41 -4.06 -13.11
N GLY A 33 3.31 -2.88 -13.69
CA GLY A 33 2.21 -1.96 -13.43
C GLY A 33 2.38 -1.09 -12.19
N LEU A 34 3.44 -1.28 -11.42
CA LEU A 34 3.71 -0.41 -10.28
C LEU A 34 4.27 0.93 -10.73
N CYS A 35 3.86 1.98 -10.04
CA CYS A 35 4.37 3.33 -10.26
C CYS A 35 4.35 4.12 -8.96
N SER A 36 5.14 5.17 -8.92
CA SER A 36 5.14 6.11 -7.78
C SER A 36 4.20 7.25 -8.13
N GLU A 37 3.07 7.32 -7.43
CA GLU A 37 2.03 8.31 -7.68
C GLU A 37 1.77 9.15 -6.45
N GLY A 38 1.33 10.39 -6.64
CA GLY A 38 0.89 11.25 -5.58
C GLY A 38 -0.61 11.09 -5.31
N LEU A 39 -1.04 11.61 -4.16
CA LEU A 39 -2.46 11.59 -3.78
C LEU A 39 -3.34 12.35 -4.77
N ASP A 40 -2.79 13.35 -5.46
CA ASP A 40 -3.53 14.13 -6.45
C ASP A 40 -4.13 13.27 -7.56
N SER A 41 -3.50 12.14 -7.87
CA SER A 41 -4.00 11.22 -8.89
C SER A 41 -5.35 10.59 -8.51
N TYR A 42 -5.70 10.61 -7.23
CA TYR A 42 -6.90 9.95 -6.72
C TYR A 42 -7.93 10.89 -6.10
N LEU A 43 -7.75 12.21 -6.24
CA LEU A 43 -8.74 13.18 -5.82
C LEU A 43 -10.03 12.95 -6.60
N GLY A 44 -11.14 12.83 -5.88
CA GLY A 44 -12.45 12.58 -6.50
C GLY A 44 -12.71 11.13 -6.90
N THR A 45 -11.75 10.22 -6.73
CA THR A 45 -11.94 8.80 -6.96
C THR A 45 -12.67 8.19 -5.77
N GLU A 46 -13.67 7.34 -6.04
CA GLU A 46 -14.40 6.64 -4.99
C GLU A 46 -13.63 5.37 -4.58
N PHE A 47 -13.52 5.17 -3.28
CA PHE A 47 -12.90 3.97 -2.70
C PHE A 47 -13.84 3.38 -1.64
N ASP A 48 -13.81 2.07 -1.47
CA ASP A 48 -14.51 1.40 -0.37
C ASP A 48 -13.71 1.49 0.92
N LEU A 49 -12.39 1.48 0.81
CA LEU A 49 -11.49 1.48 1.96
C LEU A 49 -10.22 2.24 1.63
N VAL A 50 -9.77 3.07 2.55
CA VAL A 50 -8.49 3.78 2.49
C VAL A 50 -7.66 3.36 3.69
N VAL A 51 -6.40 2.95 3.46
CA VAL A 51 -5.47 2.59 4.52
C VAL A 51 -4.30 3.55 4.50
N SER A 52 -4.12 4.29 5.60
CA SER A 52 -2.92 5.09 5.81
C SER A 52 -1.84 4.20 6.41
N LEU A 53 -0.61 4.33 5.93
CA LEU A 53 0.52 3.54 6.41
C LEU A 53 1.42 4.28 7.42
N ILE A 54 1.03 5.50 7.79
CA ILE A 54 1.84 6.33 8.69
C ILE A 54 1.29 6.41 10.13
N GLY A 55 0.33 5.56 10.46
CA GLY A 55 -0.24 5.46 11.80
C GLY A 55 -1.30 6.51 12.14
N THR A 56 -1.51 7.48 11.27
CA THR A 56 -2.52 8.53 11.43
C THR A 56 -3.23 8.77 10.11
N ASP A 57 -4.31 9.54 10.16
CA ASP A 57 -5.05 9.94 8.96
C ASP A 57 -4.67 11.40 8.66
N PRO A 58 -3.65 11.64 7.83
CA PRO A 58 -3.12 12.99 7.64
C PRO A 58 -4.08 13.89 6.87
N PRO A 59 -3.99 15.24 7.05
CA PRO A 59 -4.86 16.18 6.34
C PRO A 59 -4.83 16.03 4.82
N GLU A 60 -3.72 15.58 4.26
CA GLU A 60 -3.56 15.37 2.82
C GLU A 60 -4.53 14.32 2.28
N LEU A 61 -5.06 13.44 3.13
CA LEU A 61 -6.06 12.44 2.73
C LEU A 61 -7.48 12.98 2.67
N ALA A 62 -7.73 14.22 3.10
CA ALA A 62 -9.08 14.76 3.23
C ALA A 62 -9.87 14.76 1.91
N GLY A 63 -9.19 14.85 0.77
CA GLY A 63 -9.81 14.81 -0.55
C GLY A 63 -9.84 13.44 -1.20
N VAL A 64 -9.34 12.40 -0.52
CA VAL A 64 -9.23 11.05 -1.06
C VAL A 64 -10.16 10.11 -0.31
N GLY A 65 -10.99 9.38 -1.05
CA GLY A 65 -11.87 8.38 -0.45
C GLY A 65 -12.91 8.96 0.50
N ARG A 66 -13.55 10.06 0.15
CA ARG A 66 -14.65 10.59 0.95
C ARG A 66 -15.78 9.57 1.04
N GLY A 67 -16.24 9.31 2.27
CA GLY A 67 -17.28 8.32 2.49
C GLY A 67 -16.77 6.89 2.58
N ALA A 68 -15.48 6.64 2.32
CA ALA A 68 -14.87 5.33 2.52
C ALA A 68 -14.56 5.08 3.99
N ASP A 69 -14.43 3.81 4.36
CA ASP A 69 -13.85 3.46 5.65
C ASP A 69 -12.35 3.78 5.64
N HIS A 70 -11.84 4.32 6.74
CA HIS A 70 -10.43 4.66 6.86
C HIS A 70 -9.78 3.86 7.98
N LEU A 71 -8.64 3.25 7.67
CA LEU A 71 -7.80 2.56 8.64
C LEU A 71 -6.44 3.25 8.68
N ALA A 72 -5.78 3.20 9.82
CA ALA A 72 -4.42 3.73 9.97
C ALA A 72 -3.52 2.64 10.53
N TRP A 73 -2.48 2.26 9.78
CA TRP A 73 -1.47 1.32 10.20
C TRP A 73 -0.14 2.05 10.41
N SER A 74 0.56 1.70 11.47
CA SER A 74 1.89 2.22 11.72
C SER A 74 2.90 1.26 11.09
N ILE A 75 3.29 1.57 9.85
CA ILE A 75 4.25 0.75 9.09
C ILE A 75 5.55 1.55 8.97
N PRO A 76 6.70 0.98 9.36
CA PRO A 76 7.98 1.67 9.21
C PRO A 76 8.27 1.99 7.75
N ASP A 77 8.81 3.19 7.50
CA ASP A 77 9.28 3.57 6.17
C ASP A 77 10.73 3.09 6.02
N PRO A 78 11.01 2.16 5.10
CA PRO A 78 12.37 1.62 4.94
C PRO A 78 13.29 2.50 4.09
N PHE A 79 12.83 3.65 3.62
CA PHE A 79 13.62 4.53 2.76
C PHE A 79 14.96 4.88 3.42
N GLY A 80 16.04 4.68 2.67
CA GLY A 80 17.40 4.92 3.18
C GLY A 80 17.99 3.75 3.97
N GLU A 81 17.20 2.71 4.24
CA GLU A 81 17.63 1.53 4.97
C GLU A 81 18.18 0.45 4.02
N ASP A 82 18.67 -0.64 4.61
CA ASP A 82 19.23 -1.74 3.83
C ASP A 82 18.16 -2.67 3.24
N ARG A 83 18.61 -3.59 2.40
CA ARG A 83 17.75 -4.56 1.73
C ARG A 83 16.94 -5.43 2.71
N THR A 84 17.56 -5.82 3.81
CA THR A 84 16.90 -6.64 4.83
C THR A 84 15.72 -5.92 5.44
N THR A 85 15.87 -4.63 5.74
CA THR A 85 14.79 -3.80 6.28
C THR A 85 13.64 -3.66 5.28
N TYR A 86 13.94 -3.44 4.01
CA TYR A 86 12.92 -3.41 2.96
C TYR A 86 12.14 -4.73 2.90
N LEU A 87 12.83 -5.85 2.98
CA LEU A 87 12.18 -7.16 2.95
C LEU A 87 11.29 -7.39 4.17
N GLU A 88 11.75 -7.00 5.35
CA GLU A 88 10.97 -7.11 6.59
C GLU A 88 9.69 -6.28 6.52
N VAL A 89 9.78 -5.05 6.02
CA VAL A 89 8.61 -4.18 5.84
C VAL A 89 7.65 -4.77 4.81
N ALA A 90 8.16 -5.29 3.71
CA ALA A 90 7.34 -5.92 2.68
C ALA A 90 6.59 -7.14 3.24
N ARG A 91 7.22 -7.96 4.05
CA ARG A 91 6.58 -9.10 4.69
C ARG A 91 5.51 -8.68 5.70
N LEU A 92 5.77 -7.62 6.45
CA LEU A 92 4.79 -7.06 7.38
C LEU A 92 3.54 -6.58 6.63
N LEU A 93 3.74 -5.84 5.55
CA LEU A 93 2.64 -5.37 4.71
C LEU A 93 1.87 -6.54 4.09
N GLU A 94 2.56 -7.55 3.61
CA GLU A 94 1.92 -8.73 3.06
C GLU A 94 0.98 -9.38 4.07
N ARG A 95 1.43 -9.58 5.30
CA ARG A 95 0.60 -10.17 6.35
C ARG A 95 -0.61 -9.29 6.68
N ARG A 96 -0.40 -7.97 6.78
CA ARG A 96 -1.48 -7.03 7.09
C ARG A 96 -2.53 -6.98 5.99
N VAL A 97 -2.08 -6.93 4.75
CA VAL A 97 -2.99 -6.89 3.59
C VAL A 97 -3.77 -8.19 3.46
N ARG A 98 -3.12 -9.33 3.64
CA ARG A 98 -3.81 -10.62 3.61
C ARG A 98 -4.91 -10.72 4.67
N ALA A 99 -4.59 -10.33 5.91
CA ALA A 99 -5.56 -10.35 6.99
C ALA A 99 -6.75 -9.42 6.71
N LEU A 100 -6.48 -8.25 6.15
CA LEU A 100 -7.52 -7.30 5.78
C LEU A 100 -8.45 -7.86 4.71
N ILE A 101 -7.90 -8.43 3.67
CA ILE A 101 -8.70 -8.97 2.56
C ILE A 101 -9.53 -10.17 3.04
N GLU A 102 -8.97 -11.06 3.84
CA GLU A 102 -9.72 -12.16 4.42
C GLU A 102 -10.90 -11.68 5.24
N LYS A 103 -10.70 -10.65 6.05
CA LYS A 103 -11.76 -10.06 6.87
C LYS A 103 -12.86 -9.42 6.04
N GLU A 104 -12.48 -8.63 5.03
CA GLU A 104 -13.42 -7.83 4.24
C GLU A 104 -14.12 -8.65 3.15
N LEU A 105 -13.46 -9.65 2.60
CA LEU A 105 -13.98 -10.44 1.49
C LEU A 105 -14.45 -11.83 1.87
N GLY A 106 -14.34 -12.21 3.16
CA GLY A 106 -14.88 -13.48 3.62
C GLY A 106 -14.03 -14.69 3.35
N GLY A 107 -12.72 -14.56 3.32
CA GLY A 107 -11.87 -15.70 3.59
C GLY A 107 -10.97 -16.25 2.52
N GLU A 108 -11.13 -16.02 1.25
CA GLU A 108 -10.16 -16.52 0.28
C GLU A 108 -9.41 -15.39 -0.40
N LEU A 109 -8.10 -15.41 -0.24
CA LEU A 109 -7.22 -14.50 -0.94
C LEU A 109 -6.41 -15.27 -1.96
N SER A 110 -6.63 -14.97 -3.23
CA SER A 110 -5.74 -15.40 -4.28
C SER A 110 -4.74 -14.27 -4.53
N ILE A 111 -3.49 -14.49 -4.21
CA ILE A 111 -2.44 -13.54 -4.53
C ILE A 111 -1.86 -13.87 -5.87
N LEU A 112 -1.92 -12.90 -6.73
CA LEU A 112 -1.42 -13.02 -8.09
C LEU A 112 0.06 -12.70 -8.16
#